data_d247e0a4e002096a6a774fb91cc1d70d
#
_entry.id   d247e0a4e002096a6a774fb91cc1d70d
#
_cell.length_a   1.000
_cell.length_b   1.000
_cell.length_c   1.000
_cell.angle_alpha   90.00
_cell.angle_beta   90.00
_cell.angle_gamma   90.00
#
_symmetry.space_group_name_H-M   'P 1'
#
loop_
_entity.id
_entity.type
_entity.pdbx_description
1 polymer ?
#
loop_
_entity_poly.entity_id
_entity_poly.type
_entity_poly.pdbx_seq_one_letter_code
_entity_poly.pdbx_strand_id
1 'polypeptide(L)'
;MDIDGFLATQQLPKDYADTALKWFTPLCEHLLTHHNDAEKPFIIGINGCQGSGKSTLTSYIEGYLTAVHKKRVVSLSIDDFYYDKSQRHALAIKVHPLLSTRGVPGTHDVALAIKTIQDLSDGTSTALPRFNKATDNPFPRNQWPVVNETPDFVILEGWCVGVPCQSASELRQPVNTLEETEDPLGTWRSFVNTELSRQYQQLFQKIDYQVMLRAPSFDCVYQWRLEQEHKLLKNVKGNQDAIMSDEEVANFVQHYQRLTEHALRCLPEKCDTVYYLDDKRTITKKDGKP
;
A
#
# COMPACT_ATOMS: atom_id res chain seq x y z
N MET A 1 -0.76 23.78 -7.94
CA MET A 1 -1.14 22.47 -8.50
C MET A 1 -2.43 22.63 -9.31
N ASP A 2 -2.49 22.05 -10.51
CA ASP A 2 -3.74 22.00 -11.30
C ASP A 2 -4.66 20.92 -10.71
N ILE A 3 -5.68 21.35 -9.95
CA ILE A 3 -6.61 20.46 -9.27
C ILE A 3 -7.55 19.77 -10.26
N ASP A 4 -7.98 20.46 -11.32
CA ASP A 4 -8.90 19.89 -12.31
C ASP A 4 -8.19 18.79 -13.13
N GLY A 5 -6.93 19.02 -13.52
CA GLY A 5 -6.09 18.01 -14.16
C GLY A 5 -5.85 16.79 -13.26
N PHE A 6 -5.64 17.00 -11.97
CA PHE A 6 -5.52 15.91 -10.98
C PHE A 6 -6.82 15.07 -10.91
N LEU A 7 -7.96 15.72 -10.74
CA LEU A 7 -9.26 15.05 -10.66
C LEU A 7 -9.55 14.22 -11.93
N ALA A 8 -9.27 14.80 -13.10
CA ALA A 8 -9.46 14.11 -14.38
C ALA A 8 -8.56 12.87 -14.49
N THR A 9 -7.28 12.99 -14.12
CA THR A 9 -6.30 11.90 -14.18
C THR A 9 -6.68 10.76 -13.23
N GLN A 10 -7.16 11.09 -12.01
CA GLN A 10 -7.57 10.12 -11.01
C GLN A 10 -9.02 9.63 -11.16
N GLN A 11 -9.74 10.12 -12.18
CA GLN A 11 -11.17 9.81 -12.43
C GLN A 11 -12.05 10.09 -11.21
N LEU A 12 -11.80 11.22 -10.54
CA LEU A 12 -12.49 11.64 -9.34
C LEU A 12 -13.60 12.66 -9.67
N PRO A 13 -14.68 12.69 -8.89
CA PRO A 13 -15.73 13.68 -9.05
C PRO A 13 -15.23 15.08 -8.64
N LYS A 14 -15.86 16.13 -9.15
CA LYS A 14 -15.42 17.53 -8.93
C LYS A 14 -15.41 17.95 -7.46
N ASP A 15 -16.37 17.49 -6.68
CA ASP A 15 -16.50 17.76 -5.24
C ASP A 15 -15.36 17.15 -4.40
N TYR A 16 -14.59 16.20 -4.97
CA TYR A 16 -13.39 15.69 -4.32
C TYR A 16 -12.29 16.75 -4.15
N ALA A 17 -12.35 17.85 -4.92
CA ALA A 17 -11.46 18.99 -4.75
C ALA A 17 -11.51 19.55 -3.33
N ASP A 18 -12.71 19.68 -2.74
CA ASP A 18 -12.90 20.16 -1.37
C ASP A 18 -12.24 19.23 -0.34
N THR A 19 -12.34 17.93 -0.55
CA THR A 19 -11.65 16.91 0.27
C THR A 19 -10.14 17.09 0.20
N ALA A 20 -9.59 17.22 -1.01
CA ALA A 20 -8.15 17.37 -1.22
C ALA A 20 -7.62 18.68 -0.61
N LEU A 21 -8.31 19.78 -0.82
CA LEU A 21 -7.93 21.07 -0.26
C LEU A 21 -8.04 21.11 1.26
N LYS A 22 -9.08 20.50 1.81
CA LYS A 22 -9.32 20.48 3.27
C LYS A 22 -8.35 19.60 4.03
N TRP A 23 -8.03 18.41 3.47
CA TRP A 23 -7.32 17.38 4.21
C TRP A 23 -5.89 17.16 3.72
N PHE A 24 -5.66 17.15 2.40
CA PHE A 24 -4.37 16.76 1.83
C PHE A 24 -3.41 17.93 1.69
N THR A 25 -3.92 19.13 1.35
CA THR A 25 -3.06 20.34 1.31
C THR A 25 -2.40 20.63 2.66
N PRO A 26 -3.13 20.66 3.80
CA PRO A 26 -2.49 20.86 5.10
C PRO A 26 -1.49 19.77 5.46
N LEU A 27 -1.71 18.50 5.03
CA LEU A 27 -0.73 17.45 5.21
C LEU A 27 0.55 17.75 4.43
N CYS A 28 0.43 18.16 3.15
CA CYS A 28 1.60 18.49 2.33
C CYS A 28 2.43 19.63 2.94
N GLU A 29 1.77 20.69 3.41
CA GLU A 29 2.44 21.82 4.08
C GLU A 29 3.13 21.37 5.38
N HIS A 30 2.48 20.48 6.14
CA HIS A 30 3.07 19.93 7.35
C HIS A 30 4.31 19.07 7.05
N LEU A 31 4.24 18.19 6.04
CA LEU A 31 5.37 17.38 5.61
C LEU A 31 6.58 18.23 5.22
N LEU A 32 6.34 19.39 4.58
CA LEU A 32 7.41 20.34 4.25
C LEU A 32 8.10 20.92 5.48
N THR A 33 7.39 21.15 6.58
CA THR A 33 8.01 21.66 7.83
C THR A 33 8.94 20.65 8.49
N HIS A 34 8.75 19.35 8.22
CA HIS A 34 9.60 18.26 8.72
C HIS A 34 10.78 17.94 7.78
N HIS A 35 10.67 18.31 6.51
CA HIS A 35 11.75 18.23 5.57
C HIS A 35 12.69 19.44 5.82
N ASN A 36 13.58 19.32 6.78
CA ASN A 36 14.72 20.23 6.89
C ASN A 36 15.67 19.87 5.73
N ASP A 37 16.07 20.79 4.89
CA ASP A 37 16.95 20.63 3.71
C ASP A 37 18.11 19.63 3.93
N ALA A 38 17.73 18.45 4.37
CA ALA A 38 18.60 17.34 4.71
C ALA A 38 19.17 16.75 3.42
N GLU A 39 20.42 16.29 3.47
CA GLU A 39 21.06 15.59 2.35
C GLU A 39 20.35 14.28 1.97
N LYS A 40 19.45 13.78 2.79
CA LYS A 40 18.68 12.53 2.60
C LYS A 40 17.19 12.80 2.41
N PRO A 41 16.50 11.99 1.59
CA PRO A 41 15.06 12.13 1.40
C PRO A 41 14.29 11.87 2.70
N PHE A 42 13.20 12.62 2.89
CA PHE A 42 12.22 12.34 3.92
C PHE A 42 11.26 11.24 3.47
N ILE A 43 11.14 10.17 4.23
CA ILE A 43 10.41 8.96 3.83
C ILE A 43 9.02 8.96 4.47
N ILE A 44 8.00 8.96 3.63
CA ILE A 44 6.59 8.97 4.03
C ILE A 44 6.00 7.58 3.81
N GLY A 45 5.49 6.96 4.86
CA GLY A 45 4.72 5.73 4.79
C GLY A 45 3.21 6.03 4.67
N ILE A 46 2.52 5.42 3.70
CA ILE A 46 1.06 5.53 3.57
C ILE A 46 0.43 4.16 3.69
N ASN A 47 -0.31 3.95 4.78
CA ASN A 47 -1.11 2.75 5.00
C ASN A 47 -2.58 2.98 4.65
N GLY A 48 -3.23 1.93 4.21
CA GLY A 48 -4.68 1.85 4.03
C GLY A 48 -5.05 0.58 3.27
N CYS A 49 -6.22 0.03 3.54
CA CYS A 49 -6.68 -1.19 2.88
C CYS A 49 -6.96 -0.98 1.38
N GLN A 50 -7.27 -2.06 0.67
CA GLN A 50 -7.66 -1.99 -0.73
C GLN A 50 -8.89 -1.08 -0.89
N GLY A 51 -8.85 -0.20 -1.89
CA GLY A 51 -9.94 0.74 -2.18
C GLY A 51 -10.03 1.96 -1.26
N SER A 52 -9.15 2.12 -0.25
CA SER A 52 -9.18 3.26 0.68
C SER A 52 -8.75 4.61 0.07
N GLY A 53 -8.15 4.63 -1.12
CA GLY A 53 -7.67 5.87 -1.74
C GLY A 53 -6.19 6.20 -1.49
N LYS A 54 -5.37 5.25 -1.02
CA LYS A 54 -3.92 5.44 -0.83
C LYS A 54 -3.23 6.05 -2.04
N SER A 55 -3.41 5.43 -3.20
CA SER A 55 -2.75 5.89 -4.44
C SER A 55 -3.22 7.29 -4.86
N THR A 56 -4.48 7.64 -4.56
CA THR A 56 -5.00 9.00 -4.76
C THR A 56 -4.30 10.00 -3.86
N LEU A 57 -4.15 9.69 -2.57
CA LEU A 57 -3.40 10.51 -1.62
C LEU A 57 -1.93 10.64 -2.03
N THR A 58 -1.30 9.52 -2.39
CA THR A 58 0.09 9.48 -2.89
C THR A 58 0.27 10.41 -4.09
N SER A 59 -0.59 10.28 -5.11
CA SER A 59 -0.56 11.13 -6.31
C SER A 59 -0.79 12.60 -5.99
N TYR A 60 -1.65 12.89 -4.99
CA TYR A 60 -1.88 14.27 -4.56
C TYR A 60 -0.62 14.87 -3.92
N ILE A 61 -0.01 14.16 -2.98
CA ILE A 61 1.21 14.63 -2.28
C ILE A 61 2.33 14.84 -3.31
N GLU A 62 2.56 13.87 -4.19
CA GLU A 62 3.57 13.97 -5.25
C GLU A 62 3.31 15.18 -6.15
N GLY A 63 2.09 15.32 -6.67
CA GLY A 63 1.71 16.42 -7.55
C GLY A 63 1.79 17.79 -6.87
N TYR A 64 1.36 17.88 -5.61
CA TYR A 64 1.40 19.13 -4.85
C TYR A 64 2.83 19.57 -4.55
N LEU A 65 3.64 18.70 -3.98
CA LEU A 65 5.03 19.01 -3.60
C LEU A 65 5.86 19.35 -4.84
N THR A 66 5.64 18.67 -5.96
CA THR A 66 6.36 18.94 -7.21
C THR A 66 5.89 20.23 -7.86
N ALA A 67 4.58 20.44 -8.02
CA ALA A 67 4.06 21.60 -8.75
C ALA A 67 4.19 22.90 -7.99
N VAL A 68 3.92 22.89 -6.67
CA VAL A 68 3.89 24.11 -5.82
C VAL A 68 5.26 24.41 -5.25
N HIS A 69 5.94 23.39 -4.70
CA HIS A 69 7.18 23.58 -3.94
C HIS A 69 8.45 23.17 -4.68
N LYS A 70 8.32 22.70 -5.95
CA LYS A 70 9.45 22.27 -6.80
C LYS A 70 10.31 21.17 -6.17
N LYS A 71 9.72 20.37 -5.30
CA LYS A 71 10.37 19.23 -4.66
C LYS A 71 10.39 18.02 -5.58
N ARG A 72 11.46 17.23 -5.50
CA ARG A 72 11.59 15.95 -6.18
C ARG A 72 10.96 14.87 -5.31
N VAL A 73 9.93 14.22 -5.82
CA VAL A 73 9.19 13.18 -5.09
C VAL A 73 9.25 11.88 -5.86
N VAL A 74 9.54 10.79 -5.18
CA VAL A 74 9.51 9.43 -5.72
C VAL A 74 8.48 8.61 -4.98
N SER A 75 7.52 8.04 -5.72
CA SER A 75 6.49 7.18 -5.16
C SER A 75 6.77 5.70 -5.46
N LEU A 76 6.74 4.89 -4.42
CA LEU A 76 6.91 3.44 -4.43
C LEU A 76 5.66 2.78 -3.83
N SER A 77 5.14 1.75 -4.49
CA SER A 77 4.15 0.87 -3.89
C SER A 77 4.82 -0.42 -3.41
N ILE A 78 4.41 -0.94 -2.25
CA ILE A 78 4.89 -2.25 -1.81
C ILE A 78 4.51 -3.35 -2.82
N ASP A 79 3.41 -3.16 -3.54
CA ASP A 79 2.94 -4.05 -4.61
C ASP A 79 3.92 -4.13 -5.80
N ASP A 80 4.79 -3.13 -5.99
CA ASP A 80 5.81 -3.13 -7.05
C ASP A 80 6.97 -4.10 -6.76
N PHE A 81 7.05 -4.61 -5.54
CA PHE A 81 8.10 -5.52 -5.09
C PHE A 81 7.65 -6.97 -4.98
N TYR A 82 6.48 -7.37 -5.49
CA TYR A 82 6.09 -8.78 -5.48
C TYR A 82 7.11 -9.66 -6.18
N TYR A 83 7.35 -10.83 -5.58
CA TYR A 83 8.04 -11.93 -6.27
C TYR A 83 7.29 -12.34 -7.54
N ASP A 84 8.02 -12.84 -8.53
CA ASP A 84 7.43 -13.43 -9.72
C ASP A 84 6.63 -14.71 -9.40
N LYS A 85 5.87 -15.19 -10.38
CA LYS A 85 5.06 -16.42 -10.23
C LYS A 85 5.89 -17.63 -9.82
N SER A 86 7.10 -17.79 -10.36
CA SER A 86 7.94 -18.96 -10.09
C SER A 86 8.47 -18.96 -8.66
N GLN A 87 8.87 -17.79 -8.16
CA GLN A 87 9.30 -17.60 -6.79
C GLN A 87 8.17 -17.85 -5.79
N ARG A 88 6.96 -17.33 -6.06
CA ARG A 88 5.77 -17.58 -5.22
C ARG A 88 5.34 -19.04 -5.27
N HIS A 89 5.44 -19.70 -6.43
CA HIS A 89 5.18 -21.13 -6.53
C HIS A 89 6.19 -21.98 -5.72
N ALA A 90 7.46 -21.60 -5.73
CA ALA A 90 8.46 -22.25 -4.87
C ALA A 90 8.15 -22.05 -3.37
N LEU A 91 7.69 -20.86 -2.97
CA LEU A 91 7.20 -20.61 -1.60
C LEU A 91 5.98 -21.47 -1.27
N ALA A 92 5.04 -21.61 -2.22
CA ALA A 92 3.85 -22.44 -2.05
C ALA A 92 4.19 -23.91 -1.80
N ILE A 93 5.16 -24.46 -2.52
CA ILE A 93 5.63 -25.84 -2.33
C ILE A 93 6.38 -25.99 -0.99
N LYS A 94 7.24 -25.01 -0.67
CA LYS A 94 8.14 -25.10 0.49
C LYS A 94 7.44 -24.84 1.83
N VAL A 95 6.44 -23.95 1.86
CA VAL A 95 5.83 -23.43 3.08
C VAL A 95 4.34 -23.73 3.12
N HIS A 96 3.55 -23.10 2.23
CA HIS A 96 2.10 -23.25 2.25
C HIS A 96 1.46 -22.84 0.91
N PRO A 97 0.48 -23.61 0.35
CA PRO A 97 -0.14 -23.33 -0.95
C PRO A 97 -0.69 -21.91 -1.13
N LEU A 98 -1.24 -21.30 -0.08
CA LEU A 98 -1.75 -19.93 -0.10
C LEU A 98 -0.70 -18.86 -0.48
N LEU A 99 0.60 -19.17 -0.41
CA LEU A 99 1.67 -18.26 -0.83
C LEU A 99 1.87 -18.18 -2.34
N SER A 100 1.16 -19.00 -3.13
CA SER A 100 1.09 -18.83 -4.58
C SER A 100 0.39 -17.54 -4.98
N THR A 101 -0.57 -17.09 -4.16
CA THR A 101 -1.28 -15.82 -4.32
C THR A 101 -0.40 -14.67 -3.80
N ARG A 102 -0.23 -13.61 -4.62
CA ARG A 102 0.46 -12.40 -4.18
C ARG A 102 -0.40 -11.62 -3.19
N GLY A 103 0.24 -10.87 -2.29
CA GLY A 103 -0.48 -9.92 -1.42
C GLY A 103 0.11 -9.83 -0.02
N VAL A 104 0.20 -10.94 0.69
CA VAL A 104 0.60 -10.97 2.10
C VAL A 104 2.12 -10.83 2.29
N PRO A 105 2.57 -10.37 3.48
CA PRO A 105 3.97 -10.41 3.85
C PRO A 105 4.60 -11.80 3.60
N GLY A 106 5.82 -11.79 3.04
CA GLY A 106 6.52 -12.97 2.54
C GLY A 106 6.38 -13.21 1.05
N THR A 107 5.49 -12.47 0.34
CA THR A 107 5.36 -12.52 -1.11
C THR A 107 6.02 -11.34 -1.85
N HIS A 108 6.72 -10.46 -1.13
CA HIS A 108 7.47 -9.31 -1.66
C HIS A 108 8.97 -9.51 -1.49
N ASP A 109 9.76 -9.00 -2.43
CA ASP A 109 11.20 -8.81 -2.29
C ASP A 109 11.48 -7.57 -1.44
N VAL A 110 11.39 -7.75 -0.12
CA VAL A 110 11.62 -6.65 0.84
C VAL A 110 13.09 -6.22 0.84
N ALA A 111 14.01 -7.11 0.53
CA ALA A 111 15.43 -6.77 0.41
C ALA A 111 15.65 -5.79 -0.75
N LEU A 112 14.98 -6.01 -1.88
CA LEU A 112 14.98 -5.08 -3.01
C LEU A 112 14.34 -3.74 -2.63
N ALA A 113 13.24 -3.74 -1.86
CA ALA A 113 12.60 -2.50 -1.39
C ALA A 113 13.54 -1.67 -0.50
N ILE A 114 14.18 -2.32 0.47
CA ILE A 114 15.18 -1.68 1.37
C ILE A 114 16.33 -1.12 0.55
N LYS A 115 16.86 -1.92 -0.40
CA LYS A 115 17.95 -1.48 -1.26
C LYS A 115 17.55 -0.29 -2.15
N THR A 116 16.35 -0.32 -2.74
CA THR A 116 15.84 0.77 -3.58
C THR A 116 15.77 2.09 -2.80
N ILE A 117 15.23 2.07 -1.58
CA ILE A 117 15.18 3.25 -0.71
C ILE A 117 16.59 3.71 -0.34
N GLN A 118 17.50 2.79 -0.05
CA GLN A 118 18.89 3.13 0.28
C GLN A 118 19.61 3.78 -0.90
N ASP A 119 19.49 3.20 -2.10
CA ASP A 119 20.10 3.74 -3.33
C ASP A 119 19.58 5.15 -3.63
N LEU A 120 18.28 5.40 -3.47
CA LEU A 120 17.66 6.73 -3.58
C LEU A 120 18.24 7.71 -2.54
N SER A 121 18.44 7.25 -1.31
CA SER A 121 18.99 8.07 -0.22
C SER A 121 20.48 8.39 -0.41
N ASP A 122 21.21 7.50 -1.06
CA ASP A 122 22.64 7.67 -1.34
C ASP A 122 22.89 8.43 -2.66
N GLY A 123 21.82 8.87 -3.36
CA GLY A 123 21.94 9.58 -4.65
C GLY A 123 22.44 8.70 -5.80
N THR A 124 22.34 7.38 -5.64
CA THR A 124 22.73 6.43 -6.68
C THR A 124 21.65 6.36 -7.76
N SER A 125 22.06 6.32 -9.04
CA SER A 125 21.10 6.07 -10.14
C SER A 125 20.32 4.80 -9.90
N THR A 126 19.01 4.92 -9.67
CA THR A 126 18.16 3.87 -9.15
C THR A 126 17.03 3.53 -10.12
N ALA A 127 16.96 2.28 -10.57
CA ALA A 127 15.84 1.77 -11.35
C ALA A 127 14.71 1.34 -10.38
N LEU A 128 13.54 1.94 -10.54
CA LEU A 128 12.40 1.70 -9.66
C LEU A 128 11.64 0.45 -10.11
N PRO A 129 11.54 -0.59 -9.27
CA PRO A 129 10.74 -1.77 -9.57
C PRO A 129 9.30 -1.42 -9.96
N ARG A 130 8.73 -2.20 -10.87
CA ARG A 130 7.33 -2.10 -11.27
C ARG A 130 6.76 -3.51 -11.49
N PHE A 131 5.54 -3.70 -11.04
CA PHE A 131 4.84 -4.99 -11.14
C PHE A 131 3.67 -4.91 -12.12
N ASN A 132 3.61 -5.86 -13.05
CA ASN A 132 2.52 -5.98 -14.01
C ASN A 132 1.44 -6.93 -13.45
N LYS A 133 0.37 -6.33 -12.91
CA LYS A 133 -0.75 -7.09 -12.33
C LYS A 133 -1.51 -7.93 -13.36
N ALA A 134 -1.48 -7.55 -14.65
CA ALA A 134 -2.16 -8.29 -15.72
C ALA A 134 -1.44 -9.61 -16.05
N THR A 135 -0.11 -9.62 -16.05
CA THR A 135 0.69 -10.82 -16.26
C THR A 135 1.07 -11.51 -14.95
N ASP A 136 0.80 -10.86 -13.82
CA ASP A 136 1.12 -11.29 -12.46
C ASP A 136 2.63 -11.56 -12.27
N ASN A 137 3.46 -10.71 -12.88
CA ASN A 137 4.92 -10.76 -12.81
C ASN A 137 5.51 -9.35 -12.77
N PRO A 138 6.74 -9.16 -12.25
CA PRO A 138 7.47 -7.90 -12.42
C PRO A 138 7.62 -7.55 -13.90
N PHE A 139 7.58 -6.24 -14.21
CA PHE A 139 8.03 -5.78 -15.52
C PHE A 139 9.52 -6.12 -15.73
N PRO A 140 9.97 -6.37 -16.97
CA PRO A 140 11.39 -6.49 -17.28
C PRO A 140 12.19 -5.27 -16.76
N ARG A 141 13.36 -5.52 -16.19
CA ARG A 141 14.16 -4.46 -15.53
C ARG A 141 14.51 -3.27 -16.44
N ASN A 142 14.62 -3.50 -17.73
CA ASN A 142 14.85 -2.44 -18.72
C ASN A 142 13.63 -1.52 -18.96
N GLN A 143 12.47 -1.86 -18.40
CA GLN A 143 11.25 -1.02 -18.42
C GLN A 143 11.04 -0.27 -17.10
N TRP A 144 11.92 -0.45 -16.11
CA TRP A 144 11.80 0.26 -14.86
C TRP A 144 12.22 1.72 -15.02
N PRO A 145 11.43 2.68 -14.54
CA PRO A 145 11.84 4.08 -14.52
C PRO A 145 13.15 4.26 -13.74
N VAL A 146 14.01 5.16 -14.22
CA VAL A 146 15.30 5.44 -13.55
C VAL A 146 15.29 6.84 -12.95
N VAL A 147 15.67 6.92 -11.68
CA VAL A 147 15.88 8.17 -10.95
C VAL A 147 17.39 8.38 -10.80
N ASN A 148 17.87 9.54 -11.26
CA ASN A 148 19.31 9.85 -11.29
C ASN A 148 19.75 10.90 -10.25
N GLU A 149 18.78 11.48 -9.54
CA GLU A 149 19.02 12.51 -8.53
C GLU A 149 18.41 12.10 -7.21
N THR A 150 19.02 12.47 -6.09
CA THR A 150 18.45 12.26 -4.77
C THR A 150 17.08 12.96 -4.68
N PRO A 151 15.98 12.25 -4.40
CA PRO A 151 14.70 12.89 -4.18
C PRO A 151 14.68 13.65 -2.85
N ASP A 152 13.82 14.68 -2.75
CA ASP A 152 13.54 15.34 -1.48
C ASP A 152 12.62 14.47 -0.61
N PHE A 153 11.68 13.76 -1.25
CA PHE A 153 10.72 12.87 -0.60
C PHE A 153 10.65 11.52 -1.29
N VAL A 154 10.53 10.47 -0.48
CA VAL A 154 10.15 9.13 -0.95
C VAL A 154 8.83 8.74 -0.27
N ILE A 155 7.84 8.35 -1.06
CA ILE A 155 6.57 7.83 -0.54
C ILE A 155 6.58 6.32 -0.72
N LEU A 156 6.39 5.57 0.37
CA LEU A 156 6.16 4.14 0.36
C LEU A 156 4.70 3.87 0.73
N GLU A 157 3.86 3.49 -0.23
CA GLU A 157 2.47 3.18 0.04
C GLU A 157 2.21 1.68 0.05
N GLY A 158 1.25 1.25 0.84
CA GLY A 158 0.77 -0.12 0.80
C GLY A 158 -0.19 -0.49 1.92
N TRP A 159 -0.91 -1.57 1.72
CA TRP A 159 -1.95 -2.01 2.65
C TRP A 159 -1.40 -2.52 4.00
N CYS A 160 -0.17 -3.03 4.02
CA CYS A 160 0.51 -3.52 5.21
C CYS A 160 1.68 -2.65 5.67
N VAL A 161 1.90 -1.47 5.04
CA VAL A 161 2.99 -0.56 5.40
C VAL A 161 2.80 -0.06 6.83
N GLY A 162 3.85 -0.19 7.65
CA GLY A 162 3.86 0.21 9.06
C GLY A 162 3.18 -0.77 10.02
N VAL A 163 2.54 -1.84 9.52
CA VAL A 163 1.81 -2.79 10.39
C VAL A 163 2.80 -3.62 11.23
N PRO A 164 2.64 -3.65 12.56
CA PRO A 164 3.45 -4.52 13.42
C PRO A 164 3.02 -5.98 13.32
N CYS A 165 3.90 -6.89 13.71
CA CYS A 165 3.54 -8.30 13.85
C CYS A 165 2.57 -8.52 15.03
N GLN A 166 1.83 -9.61 14.95
CA GLN A 166 0.92 -10.09 15.99
C GLN A 166 1.65 -10.95 17.03
N SER A 167 1.09 -11.05 18.22
CA SER A 167 1.54 -11.99 19.24
C SER A 167 1.16 -13.43 18.85
N ALA A 168 1.87 -14.42 19.40
CA ALA A 168 1.56 -15.84 19.19
C ALA A 168 0.14 -16.22 19.65
N SER A 169 -0.41 -15.53 20.64
CA SER A 169 -1.79 -15.76 21.12
C SER A 169 -2.84 -15.32 20.10
N GLU A 170 -2.60 -14.22 19.37
CA GLU A 170 -3.51 -13.73 18.33
C GLU A 170 -3.55 -14.64 17.10
N LEU A 171 -2.49 -15.44 16.88
CA LEU A 171 -2.42 -16.37 15.74
C LEU A 171 -3.12 -17.72 15.99
N ARG A 172 -3.55 -18.01 17.22
CA ARG A 172 -4.10 -19.34 17.57
C ARG A 172 -5.40 -19.67 16.85
N GLN A 173 -6.29 -18.69 16.75
CA GLN A 173 -7.60 -18.88 16.14
C GLN A 173 -7.64 -18.34 14.70
N PRO A 174 -8.26 -19.06 13.77
CA PRO A 174 -8.54 -18.51 12.45
C PRO A 174 -9.50 -17.32 12.57
N VAL A 175 -9.38 -16.35 11.66
CA VAL A 175 -10.26 -15.17 11.62
C VAL A 175 -11.34 -15.27 10.55
N ASN A 176 -11.24 -16.23 9.64
CA ASN A 176 -12.19 -16.44 8.54
C ASN A 176 -12.15 -17.88 8.05
N THR A 177 -13.05 -18.19 7.10
CA THR A 177 -13.17 -19.54 6.54
C THR A 177 -11.92 -19.99 5.79
N LEU A 178 -11.21 -19.08 5.08
CA LEU A 178 -9.97 -19.41 4.41
C LEU A 178 -8.92 -19.96 5.39
N GLU A 179 -8.73 -19.29 6.52
CA GLU A 179 -7.78 -19.78 7.53
C GLU A 179 -8.25 -21.05 8.22
N GLU A 180 -9.56 -21.20 8.40
CA GLU A 180 -10.14 -22.39 9.02
C GLU A 180 -9.99 -23.63 8.14
N THR A 181 -10.24 -23.49 6.83
CA THR A 181 -10.23 -24.63 5.88
C THR A 181 -8.86 -24.90 5.26
N GLU A 182 -8.14 -23.84 4.87
CA GLU A 182 -6.89 -23.96 4.14
C GLU A 182 -5.63 -23.87 5.03
N ASP A 183 -5.75 -23.21 6.22
CA ASP A 183 -4.63 -23.08 7.17
C ASP A 183 -4.99 -23.53 8.59
N PRO A 184 -5.59 -24.72 8.79
CA PRO A 184 -6.08 -25.17 10.11
C PRO A 184 -4.95 -25.29 11.16
N LEU A 185 -3.71 -25.56 10.72
CA LEU A 185 -2.54 -25.64 11.58
C LEU A 185 -1.86 -24.29 11.85
N GLY A 186 -2.30 -23.23 11.18
CA GLY A 186 -1.72 -21.89 11.33
C GLY A 186 -0.33 -21.71 10.70
N THR A 187 0.06 -22.58 9.79
CA THR A 187 1.37 -22.54 9.13
C THR A 187 1.53 -21.28 8.27
N TRP A 188 0.51 -20.98 7.45
CA TRP A 188 0.50 -19.80 6.59
C TRP A 188 0.51 -18.49 7.40
N ARG A 189 -0.45 -18.30 8.30
CA ARG A 189 -0.54 -17.08 9.10
C ARG A 189 0.66 -16.86 10.00
N SER A 190 1.28 -17.95 10.51
CA SER A 190 2.50 -17.86 11.29
C SER A 190 3.71 -17.48 10.45
N PHE A 191 3.81 -18.00 9.22
CA PHE A 191 4.84 -17.59 8.28
C PHE A 191 4.70 -16.11 7.91
N VAL A 192 3.50 -15.67 7.51
CA VAL A 192 3.20 -14.25 7.18
C VAL A 192 3.61 -13.33 8.34
N ASN A 193 3.26 -13.69 9.56
CA ASN A 193 3.59 -12.92 10.75
C ASN A 193 5.10 -12.92 11.04
N THR A 194 5.78 -14.04 10.81
CA THR A 194 7.23 -14.14 10.98
C THR A 194 7.97 -13.25 9.98
N GLU A 195 7.57 -13.27 8.71
CA GLU A 195 8.13 -12.39 7.70
C GLU A 195 7.89 -10.92 8.04
N LEU A 196 6.66 -10.58 8.46
CA LEU A 196 6.32 -9.23 8.90
C LEU A 196 7.20 -8.75 10.06
N SER A 197 7.55 -9.64 11.00
CA SER A 197 8.40 -9.32 12.17
C SER A 197 9.90 -9.12 11.84
N ARG A 198 10.34 -9.49 10.64
CA ARG A 198 11.73 -9.47 10.20
C ARG A 198 12.01 -8.29 9.25
N GLN A 199 12.20 -8.58 7.99
CA GLN A 199 12.61 -7.60 6.98
C GLN A 199 11.60 -6.46 6.80
N TYR A 200 10.30 -6.72 6.94
CA TYR A 200 9.29 -5.66 6.84
C TYR A 200 9.47 -4.62 7.95
N GLN A 201 9.79 -5.03 9.18
CA GLN A 201 10.05 -4.04 10.24
C GLN A 201 11.31 -3.22 9.95
N GLN A 202 12.35 -3.82 9.34
CA GLN A 202 13.54 -3.07 8.90
C GLN A 202 13.20 -2.05 7.80
N LEU A 203 12.32 -2.40 6.88
CA LEU A 203 11.79 -1.48 5.86
C LEU A 203 11.00 -0.35 6.51
N PHE A 204 10.08 -0.68 7.41
CA PHE A 204 9.19 0.30 8.05
C PHE A 204 9.93 1.23 9.02
N GLN A 205 11.04 0.79 9.62
CA GLN A 205 11.91 1.65 10.44
C GLN A 205 12.59 2.78 9.65
N LYS A 206 12.57 2.73 8.31
CA LYS A 206 13.06 3.82 7.45
C LYS A 206 12.03 4.94 7.25
N ILE A 207 10.79 4.74 7.66
CA ILE A 207 9.71 5.72 7.51
C ILE A 207 9.87 6.80 8.59
N ASP A 208 9.96 8.06 8.14
CA ASP A 208 10.07 9.24 9.01
C ASP A 208 8.69 9.76 9.44
N TYR A 209 7.67 9.55 8.60
CA TYR A 209 6.30 10.01 8.85
C TYR A 209 5.28 9.00 8.35
N GLN A 210 4.45 8.48 9.25
CA GLN A 210 3.45 7.46 8.93
C GLN A 210 2.05 8.05 8.84
N VAL A 211 1.40 7.88 7.68
CA VAL A 211 0.01 8.25 7.43
C VAL A 211 -0.86 7.01 7.31
N MET A 212 -2.06 7.04 7.88
CA MET A 212 -3.04 5.96 7.72
C MET A 212 -4.37 6.50 7.17
N LEU A 213 -4.89 5.85 6.13
CA LEU A 213 -6.29 5.95 5.71
C LEU A 213 -7.06 4.81 6.37
N ARG A 214 -7.69 5.09 7.52
CA ARG A 214 -8.34 4.09 8.36
C ARG A 214 -9.77 3.85 7.90
N ALA A 215 -10.04 2.64 7.39
CA ALA A 215 -11.40 2.19 7.10
C ALA A 215 -12.20 2.00 8.39
N PRO A 216 -13.55 2.10 8.35
CA PRO A 216 -14.40 1.85 9.53
C PRO A 216 -14.30 0.42 10.03
N SER A 217 -14.32 -0.56 9.13
CA SER A 217 -14.24 -2.00 9.39
C SER A 217 -13.64 -2.74 8.18
N PHE A 218 -13.39 -4.03 8.34
CA PHE A 218 -13.00 -4.89 7.22
C PHE A 218 -14.13 -5.10 6.20
N ASP A 219 -15.39 -5.05 6.60
CA ASP A 219 -16.53 -5.20 5.67
C ASP A 219 -16.49 -4.16 4.54
N CYS A 220 -16.01 -2.93 4.83
CA CYS A 220 -15.81 -1.91 3.81
C CYS A 220 -14.77 -2.32 2.77
N VAL A 221 -13.77 -3.11 3.13
CA VAL A 221 -12.72 -3.57 2.20
C VAL A 221 -13.31 -4.44 1.10
N TYR A 222 -14.19 -5.37 1.48
CA TYR A 222 -14.90 -6.21 0.53
C TYR A 222 -15.74 -5.35 -0.44
N GLN A 223 -16.57 -4.44 0.10
CA GLN A 223 -17.42 -3.57 -0.70
C GLN A 223 -16.60 -2.69 -1.66
N TRP A 224 -15.51 -2.08 -1.16
CA TRP A 224 -14.66 -1.23 -1.97
C TRP A 224 -13.89 -2.01 -3.05
N ARG A 225 -13.51 -3.25 -2.75
CA ARG A 225 -12.87 -4.12 -3.74
C ARG A 225 -13.85 -4.55 -4.82
N LEU A 226 -15.07 -4.90 -4.44
CA LEU A 226 -16.14 -5.25 -5.35
C LEU A 226 -16.47 -4.11 -6.32
N GLU A 227 -16.57 -2.87 -5.81
CA GLU A 227 -16.75 -1.69 -6.65
C GLU A 227 -15.60 -1.49 -7.66
N GLN A 228 -14.36 -1.80 -7.27
CA GLN A 228 -13.22 -1.73 -8.19
C GLN A 228 -13.35 -2.76 -9.32
N GLU A 229 -13.71 -3.99 -9.02
CA GLU A 229 -13.94 -5.02 -10.05
C GLU A 229 -15.09 -4.65 -10.98
N HIS A 230 -16.21 -4.15 -10.44
CA HIS A 230 -17.33 -3.70 -11.24
C HIS A 230 -16.98 -2.49 -12.15
N LYS A 231 -16.09 -1.60 -11.71
CA LYS A 231 -15.58 -0.51 -12.56
C LYS A 231 -14.66 -1.04 -13.66
N LEU A 232 -13.82 -2.02 -13.36
CA LEU A 232 -12.97 -2.68 -14.36
C LEU A 232 -13.83 -3.36 -15.43
N LEU A 233 -14.87 -4.09 -15.04
CA LEU A 233 -15.85 -4.71 -15.96
C LEU A 233 -16.45 -3.71 -16.96
N LYS A 234 -16.82 -2.51 -16.50
CA LYS A 234 -17.43 -1.47 -17.35
C LYS A 234 -16.43 -0.89 -18.37
N ASN A 235 -15.14 -0.93 -18.08
CA ASN A 235 -14.10 -0.28 -18.89
C ASN A 235 -13.37 -1.26 -19.83
N VAL A 236 -13.50 -2.58 -19.63
CA VAL A 236 -12.83 -3.59 -20.47
C VAL A 236 -13.66 -3.85 -21.72
N LYS A 237 -13.12 -3.45 -22.89
CA LYS A 237 -13.59 -3.86 -24.22
C LYS A 237 -12.77 -5.09 -24.64
N GLY A 238 -13.12 -6.31 -24.17
CA GLY A 238 -12.37 -7.52 -24.55
C GLY A 238 -12.48 -8.65 -23.53
N ASN A 239 -11.41 -9.46 -23.38
CA ASN A 239 -11.41 -10.65 -22.55
C ASN A 239 -11.67 -10.31 -21.06
N GLN A 240 -12.76 -10.83 -20.52
CA GLN A 240 -13.21 -10.62 -19.13
C GLN A 240 -12.62 -11.64 -18.15
N ASP A 241 -11.82 -12.63 -18.62
CA ASP A 241 -11.30 -13.74 -17.82
C ASP A 241 -10.34 -13.26 -16.67
N ALA A 242 -9.91 -12.00 -16.71
CA ALA A 242 -9.04 -11.42 -15.68
C ALA A 242 -9.82 -10.68 -14.56
N ILE A 243 -11.16 -10.66 -14.63
CA ILE A 243 -12.02 -9.93 -13.68
C ILE A 243 -12.68 -10.95 -12.76
N MET A 244 -12.50 -10.73 -11.45
CA MET A 244 -13.05 -11.64 -10.44
C MET A 244 -14.57 -11.49 -10.33
N SER A 245 -15.27 -12.61 -10.19
CA SER A 245 -16.67 -12.65 -9.75
C SER A 245 -16.81 -12.17 -8.29
N ASP A 246 -18.02 -11.86 -7.86
CA ASP A 246 -18.30 -11.43 -6.49
C ASP A 246 -17.84 -12.47 -5.46
N GLU A 247 -17.99 -13.76 -5.75
CA GLU A 247 -17.55 -14.87 -4.91
C GLU A 247 -16.02 -14.98 -4.88
N GLU A 248 -15.36 -14.81 -6.03
CA GLU A 248 -13.89 -14.79 -6.11
C GLU A 248 -13.32 -13.58 -5.36
N VAL A 249 -13.97 -12.42 -5.41
CA VAL A 249 -13.59 -11.25 -4.59
C VAL A 249 -13.74 -11.57 -3.11
N ALA A 250 -14.87 -12.19 -2.69
CA ALA A 250 -15.08 -12.57 -1.29
C ALA A 250 -14.00 -13.52 -0.78
N ASN A 251 -13.61 -14.50 -1.60
CA ASN A 251 -12.52 -15.43 -1.26
C ASN A 251 -11.16 -14.74 -1.25
N PHE A 252 -10.90 -13.87 -2.23
CA PHE A 252 -9.63 -13.16 -2.35
C PHE A 252 -9.37 -12.24 -1.16
N VAL A 253 -10.37 -11.46 -0.70
CA VAL A 253 -10.16 -10.51 0.39
C VAL A 253 -9.86 -11.18 1.73
N GLN A 254 -10.23 -12.46 1.92
CA GLN A 254 -9.92 -13.20 3.14
C GLN A 254 -8.42 -13.33 3.40
N HIS A 255 -7.56 -13.34 2.37
CA HIS A 255 -6.11 -13.32 2.53
C HIS A 255 -5.59 -12.09 3.26
N TYR A 256 -6.35 -10.99 3.22
CA TYR A 256 -5.95 -9.69 3.79
C TYR A 256 -6.61 -9.41 5.14
N GLN A 257 -7.67 -10.13 5.48
CA GLN A 257 -8.54 -9.83 6.62
C GLN A 257 -7.76 -9.71 7.92
N ARG A 258 -7.04 -10.75 8.30
CA ARG A 258 -6.28 -10.79 9.57
C ARG A 258 -5.42 -9.55 9.79
N LEU A 259 -4.57 -9.23 8.83
CA LEU A 259 -3.66 -8.09 8.98
C LEU A 259 -4.36 -6.75 8.83
N THR A 260 -5.43 -6.66 8.04
CA THR A 260 -6.24 -5.44 7.94
C THR A 260 -6.93 -5.15 9.27
N GLU A 261 -7.60 -6.13 9.88
CA GLU A 261 -8.22 -5.97 11.20
C GLU A 261 -7.19 -5.64 12.29
N HIS A 262 -6.02 -6.28 12.23
CA HIS A 262 -4.92 -5.97 13.12
C HIS A 262 -4.43 -4.52 12.93
N ALA A 263 -4.21 -4.09 11.69
CA ALA A 263 -3.83 -2.71 11.37
C ALA A 263 -4.86 -1.69 11.85
N LEU A 264 -6.15 -1.92 11.60
CA LEU A 264 -7.24 -1.05 12.06
C LEU A 264 -7.26 -0.87 13.58
N ARG A 265 -6.81 -1.87 14.33
CA ARG A 265 -6.78 -1.87 15.80
C ARG A 265 -5.52 -1.21 16.36
N CYS A 266 -4.34 -1.55 15.84
CA CYS A 266 -3.07 -1.21 16.49
C CYS A 266 -2.24 -0.13 15.81
N LEU A 267 -2.47 0.15 14.50
CA LEU A 267 -1.65 1.10 13.76
C LEU A 267 -2.01 2.57 14.01
N PRO A 268 -3.29 2.96 14.30
CA PRO A 268 -3.63 4.36 14.55
C PRO A 268 -2.76 5.04 15.62
N GLU A 269 -2.43 4.34 16.70
CA GLU A 269 -1.61 4.88 17.80
C GLU A 269 -0.12 5.08 17.43
N LYS A 270 0.30 4.47 16.32
CA LYS A 270 1.68 4.52 15.81
C LYS A 270 1.86 5.47 14.64
N CYS A 271 0.76 5.99 14.09
CA CYS A 271 0.79 6.92 12.97
C CYS A 271 0.94 8.37 13.43
N ASP A 272 1.64 9.17 12.63
CA ASP A 272 1.73 10.61 12.81
C ASP A 272 0.44 11.30 12.35
N THR A 273 -0.23 10.76 11.33
CA THR A 273 -1.54 11.23 10.88
C THR A 273 -2.46 10.05 10.55
N VAL A 274 -3.68 10.10 11.07
CA VAL A 274 -4.75 9.14 10.77
C VAL A 274 -5.96 9.86 10.22
N TYR A 275 -6.37 9.50 9.01
CA TYR A 275 -7.63 9.93 8.42
C TYR A 275 -8.66 8.81 8.59
N TYR A 276 -9.75 9.10 9.29
CA TYR A 276 -10.86 8.17 9.50
C TYR A 276 -11.85 8.31 8.35
N LEU A 277 -12.04 7.21 7.64
CA LEU A 277 -12.97 7.14 6.51
C LEU A 277 -14.33 6.62 6.99
N ASP A 278 -15.40 7.06 6.33
CA ASP A 278 -16.70 6.38 6.39
C ASP A 278 -16.79 5.26 5.32
N ASP A 279 -17.94 4.61 5.22
CA ASP A 279 -18.24 3.56 4.25
C ASP A 279 -18.15 4.04 2.79
N LYS A 280 -18.34 5.34 2.55
CA LYS A 280 -18.23 6.01 1.25
C LYS A 280 -16.83 6.57 0.96
N ARG A 281 -15.85 6.30 1.83
CA ARG A 281 -14.48 6.82 1.77
C ARG A 281 -14.34 8.32 2.03
N THR A 282 -15.39 8.95 2.61
CA THR A 282 -15.31 10.34 3.01
C THR A 282 -14.47 10.44 4.29
N ILE A 283 -13.54 11.38 4.33
CA ILE A 283 -12.77 11.65 5.55
C ILE A 283 -13.67 12.39 6.53
N THR A 284 -13.98 11.74 7.64
CA THR A 284 -14.85 12.28 8.68
C THR A 284 -14.09 12.95 9.82
N LYS A 285 -12.86 12.46 10.08
CA LYS A 285 -12.01 12.92 11.18
C LYS A 285 -10.53 12.76 10.81
N LYS A 286 -9.69 13.63 11.36
CA LYS A 286 -8.23 13.50 11.39
C LYS A 286 -7.78 13.43 12.85
N ASP A 287 -6.92 12.46 13.18
CA ASP A 287 -6.12 12.43 14.41
C ASP A 287 -4.64 12.50 14.02
N GLY A 288 -3.79 12.90 14.97
CA GLY A 288 -2.36 12.97 14.81
C GLY A 288 -1.80 14.35 15.15
N LYS A 289 -0.47 14.44 15.09
CA LYS A 289 0.23 15.70 15.35
C LYS A 289 -0.20 16.75 14.32
N PRO A 290 -0.38 17.99 14.77
CA PRO A 290 -0.76 19.09 13.90
C PRO A 290 0.28 19.33 12.83
#